data_dcf2c7fbb5d848769b4c861e7233318a
#
_entry.id   dcf2c7fbb5d848769b4c861e7233318a
#
_cell.length_a   1.000
_cell.length_b   1.000
_cell.length_c   1.000
_cell.angle_alpha   90.00
_cell.angle_beta   90.00
_cell.angle_gamma   90.00
#
_symmetry.space_group_name_H-M   'P 1'
#
loop_
_entity.id
_entity.type
_entity.pdbx_description
1 polymer ?
#
loop_
_entity_poly.entity_id
_entity_poly.type
_entity_poly.pdbx_seq_one_letter_code
_entity_poly.pdbx_strand_id
1 'polypeptide(L)'
;MCIRDSRNTIEHIENIHSDDLDRFAELDVIPSVQPYHVTLAANGKVNQIGEKRARLQWPFRTLLEHEGALALGSDYPVVTIDPFTTIYAAVTRRDDDGNLTSTNSWEKISMADTLKAYTSGAARVYHVEDSMGTLEPGKMADIIVLGGDLFEVDKEEIRGMKVEANYFEGEKIR
;
A
#
# COMPACT_ATOMS: atom_id res chain seq x y z
N MET A 1 9.89 -28.90 -11.20
CA MET A 1 10.06 -27.44 -11.08
C MET A 1 9.36 -27.06 -9.76
N CYS A 2 10.13 -26.73 -8.73
CA CYS A 2 9.54 -26.31 -7.46
C CYS A 2 9.09 -24.85 -7.60
N ILE A 3 7.79 -24.61 -7.57
CA ILE A 3 7.17 -23.27 -7.71
C ILE A 3 7.18 -22.50 -6.36
N ARG A 4 7.82 -23.04 -5.31
CA ARG A 4 7.81 -22.46 -3.96
C ARG A 4 8.63 -21.19 -3.78
N ASP A 5 9.44 -20.83 -4.76
CA ASP A 5 10.29 -19.63 -4.78
C ASP A 5 9.74 -18.51 -5.68
N SER A 6 8.53 -18.68 -6.22
CA SER A 6 7.94 -17.73 -7.16
C SER A 6 7.32 -16.50 -6.51
N ARG A 7 7.24 -16.44 -5.16
CA ARG A 7 6.64 -15.33 -4.41
C ARG A 7 5.37 -14.82 -5.08
N ASN A 8 4.36 -15.69 -5.13
CA ASN A 8 3.10 -15.35 -5.77
C ASN A 8 2.46 -14.15 -5.08
N THR A 9 1.80 -13.29 -5.85
CA THR A 9 1.02 -12.17 -5.35
C THR A 9 -0.44 -12.34 -5.66
N ILE A 10 -1.29 -11.76 -4.83
CA ILE A 10 -2.70 -11.50 -5.17
C ILE A 10 -2.89 -9.99 -5.14
N GLU A 11 -3.32 -9.47 -6.28
CA GLU A 11 -3.54 -8.04 -6.47
C GLU A 11 -4.93 -7.61 -5.98
N HIS A 12 -5.04 -6.34 -5.58
CA HIS A 12 -6.25 -5.63 -5.18
C HIS A 12 -6.87 -6.09 -3.86
N ILE A 13 -7.25 -7.35 -3.74
CA ILE A 13 -7.90 -7.96 -2.58
C ILE A 13 -9.07 -7.09 -2.09
N GLU A 14 -9.90 -6.68 -3.04
CA GLU A 14 -11.04 -5.82 -2.79
C GLU A 14 -12.05 -6.43 -1.83
N ASN A 15 -12.26 -7.73 -1.97
CA ASN A 15 -13.13 -8.53 -1.13
C ASN A 15 -12.49 -9.90 -0.89
N ILE A 16 -12.43 -10.30 0.37
CA ILE A 16 -11.87 -11.58 0.77
C ILE A 16 -12.82 -12.30 1.73
N HIS A 17 -12.77 -13.62 1.73
CA HIS A 17 -13.45 -14.42 2.74
C HIS A 17 -12.56 -14.54 3.99
N SER A 18 -13.17 -14.53 5.19
CA SER A 18 -12.41 -14.65 6.45
C SER A 18 -11.52 -15.89 6.52
N ASP A 19 -11.98 -17.02 5.94
CA ASP A 19 -11.26 -18.29 5.97
C ASP A 19 -10.01 -18.29 5.07
N ASP A 20 -9.84 -17.28 4.21
CA ASP A 20 -8.70 -17.16 3.31
C ASP A 20 -7.60 -16.22 3.85
N LEU A 21 -7.84 -15.51 4.97
CA LEU A 21 -6.88 -14.56 5.52
C LEU A 21 -5.55 -15.22 5.92
N ASP A 22 -5.60 -16.30 6.70
CA ASP A 22 -4.40 -17.00 7.16
C ASP A 22 -3.65 -17.73 6.04
N ARG A 23 -4.34 -17.99 4.91
CA ARG A 23 -3.76 -18.70 3.77
C ARG A 23 -2.67 -17.92 3.04
N PHE A 24 -2.64 -16.59 3.16
CA PHE A 24 -1.55 -15.79 2.62
C PHE A 24 -0.22 -16.17 3.26
N ALA A 25 -0.17 -16.21 4.59
CA ALA A 25 1.01 -16.66 5.34
C ALA A 25 1.33 -18.14 5.09
N GLU A 26 0.34 -19.02 5.15
CA GLU A 26 0.50 -20.46 4.94
C GLU A 26 1.08 -20.82 3.57
N LEU A 27 0.74 -20.05 2.54
CA LEU A 27 1.12 -20.29 1.16
C LEU A 27 2.26 -19.40 0.66
N ASP A 28 2.81 -18.52 1.53
CA ASP A 28 3.80 -17.49 1.19
C ASP A 28 3.36 -16.65 -0.04
N VAL A 29 2.10 -16.19 0.01
CA VAL A 29 1.51 -15.32 -1.01
C VAL A 29 1.49 -13.89 -0.50
N ILE A 30 2.09 -12.96 -1.24
CA ILE A 30 2.19 -11.56 -0.82
C ILE A 30 0.90 -10.81 -1.23
N PRO A 31 0.17 -10.20 -0.29
CA PRO A 31 -0.93 -9.31 -0.64
C PRO A 31 -0.37 -8.01 -1.24
N SER A 32 -0.74 -7.74 -2.49
CA SER A 32 -0.39 -6.53 -3.22
C SER A 32 -1.63 -5.68 -3.42
N VAL A 33 -1.69 -4.53 -2.75
CA VAL A 33 -2.91 -3.75 -2.66
C VAL A 33 -2.72 -2.30 -3.09
N GLN A 34 -3.80 -1.65 -3.50
CA GLN A 34 -3.82 -0.28 -4.01
C GLN A 34 -4.76 0.56 -3.13
N PRO A 35 -4.23 1.21 -2.09
CA PRO A 35 -5.06 1.94 -1.13
C PRO A 35 -5.96 3.01 -1.75
N TYR A 36 -5.52 3.67 -2.82
CA TYR A 36 -6.34 4.69 -3.47
C TYR A 36 -7.60 4.13 -4.17
N HIS A 37 -7.64 2.84 -4.49
CA HIS A 37 -8.84 2.18 -5.04
C HIS A 37 -10.05 2.24 -4.10
N VAL A 38 -9.84 2.44 -2.80
CA VAL A 38 -10.96 2.63 -1.87
C VAL A 38 -11.84 3.82 -2.25
N THR A 39 -11.30 4.79 -2.98
CA THR A 39 -12.02 5.98 -3.44
C THR A 39 -12.96 5.70 -4.62
N LEU A 40 -12.67 4.66 -5.42
CA LEU A 40 -13.40 4.36 -6.65
C LEU A 40 -14.80 3.74 -6.41
N ALA A 41 -15.03 3.11 -5.26
CA ALA A 41 -16.23 2.32 -5.05
C ALA A 41 -16.78 2.33 -3.61
N ALA A 42 -16.45 3.35 -2.85
CA ALA A 42 -16.66 3.40 -1.42
C ALA A 42 -18.09 3.16 -0.94
N ASN A 43 -19.09 3.68 -1.63
CA ASN A 43 -20.46 3.72 -1.10
C ASN A 43 -21.44 2.76 -1.78
N GLY A 44 -21.06 2.11 -2.88
CA GLY A 44 -21.97 1.26 -3.65
C GLY A 44 -21.98 -0.21 -3.28
N LYS A 45 -20.86 -0.72 -2.77
CA LYS A 45 -20.65 -2.17 -2.65
C LYS A 45 -21.35 -2.81 -1.45
N VAL A 46 -21.55 -2.10 -0.35
CA VAL A 46 -22.28 -2.65 0.81
C VAL A 46 -23.67 -3.13 0.40
N ASN A 47 -24.37 -2.39 -0.46
CA ASN A 47 -25.67 -2.77 -0.98
C ASN A 47 -25.62 -3.99 -1.90
N GLN A 48 -24.48 -4.25 -2.53
CA GLN A 48 -24.31 -5.38 -3.47
C GLN A 48 -23.88 -6.66 -2.75
N ILE A 49 -22.97 -6.57 -1.77
CA ILE A 49 -22.36 -7.73 -1.11
C ILE A 49 -22.87 -7.97 0.32
N GLY A 50 -23.61 -7.02 0.88
CA GLY A 50 -24.11 -7.03 2.25
C GLY A 50 -23.07 -6.65 3.30
N GLU A 51 -23.54 -6.16 4.45
CA GLU A 51 -22.70 -5.63 5.53
C GLU A 51 -21.63 -6.60 6.03
N LYS A 52 -21.96 -7.89 6.15
CA LYS A 52 -21.04 -8.90 6.66
C LYS A 52 -19.79 -9.00 5.79
N ARG A 53 -19.94 -9.04 4.46
CA ARG A 53 -18.83 -9.14 3.52
C ARG A 53 -18.09 -7.81 3.40
N ALA A 54 -18.82 -6.69 3.47
CA ALA A 54 -18.22 -5.36 3.38
C ALA A 54 -17.22 -5.05 4.52
N ARG A 55 -17.29 -5.78 5.64
CA ARG A 55 -16.33 -5.63 6.73
C ARG A 55 -14.89 -6.00 6.34
N LEU A 56 -14.72 -6.91 5.39
CA LEU A 56 -13.41 -7.33 4.86
C LEU A 56 -13.16 -6.77 3.46
N GLN A 57 -13.71 -5.59 3.19
CA GLN A 57 -13.46 -4.88 1.95
C GLN A 57 -12.19 -4.04 2.07
N TRP A 58 -11.22 -4.24 1.17
CA TRP A 58 -9.88 -3.65 1.25
C TRP A 58 -9.28 -3.78 2.66
N PRO A 59 -9.06 -4.99 3.16
CA PRO A 59 -8.73 -5.25 4.56
C PRO A 59 -7.22 -5.10 4.82
N PHE A 60 -6.65 -3.90 4.58
CA PHE A 60 -5.21 -3.67 4.61
C PHE A 60 -4.59 -3.96 5.97
N ARG A 61 -5.22 -3.47 7.04
CA ARG A 61 -4.75 -3.70 8.39
C ARG A 61 -4.90 -5.17 8.78
N THR A 62 -6.05 -5.76 8.48
CA THR A 62 -6.31 -7.18 8.74
C THR A 62 -5.29 -8.06 8.02
N LEU A 63 -5.01 -7.82 6.73
CA LEU A 63 -3.97 -8.55 5.99
C LEU A 63 -2.59 -8.38 6.61
N LEU A 64 -2.22 -7.17 7.01
CA LEU A 64 -0.94 -6.90 7.66
C LEU A 64 -0.80 -7.64 9.01
N GLU A 65 -1.88 -7.72 9.79
CA GLU A 65 -1.91 -8.43 11.07
C GLU A 65 -1.78 -9.96 10.89
N HIS A 66 -2.34 -10.53 9.82
CA HIS A 66 -2.27 -11.97 9.53
C HIS A 66 -1.00 -12.38 8.80
N GLU A 67 -0.57 -11.62 7.81
CA GLU A 67 0.60 -11.93 6.97
C GLU A 67 1.89 -11.29 7.49
N GLY A 68 1.79 -10.18 8.22
CA GLY A 68 2.95 -9.39 8.65
C GLY A 68 3.65 -8.62 7.54
N ALA A 69 3.15 -8.69 6.30
CA ALA A 69 3.70 -7.97 5.14
C ALA A 69 2.59 -7.54 4.17
N LEU A 70 2.81 -6.42 3.52
CA LEU A 70 2.02 -5.93 2.38
C LEU A 70 2.96 -5.40 1.32
N ALA A 71 2.52 -5.38 0.07
CA ALA A 71 3.06 -4.53 -0.97
C ALA A 71 2.01 -3.51 -1.40
N LEU A 72 2.42 -2.27 -1.62
CA LEU A 72 1.56 -1.20 -2.10
C LEU A 72 1.97 -0.74 -3.50
N GLY A 73 0.97 -0.37 -4.29
CA GLY A 73 1.12 0.22 -5.61
C GLY A 73 -0.06 1.12 -5.96
N SER A 74 0.01 1.77 -7.13
CA SER A 74 -1.07 2.64 -7.64
C SER A 74 -2.02 1.93 -8.59
N ASP A 75 -1.55 0.91 -9.31
CA ASP A 75 -2.24 0.33 -10.47
C ASP A 75 -2.47 1.38 -11.59
N TYR A 76 -1.47 2.28 -11.76
CA TYR A 76 -1.52 3.24 -12.89
C TYR A 76 -1.63 2.50 -14.23
N PRO A 77 -2.52 2.92 -15.15
CA PRO A 77 -3.27 4.20 -15.18
C PRO A 77 -4.72 4.13 -14.65
N VAL A 78 -5.09 3.11 -13.88
CA VAL A 78 -6.44 3.03 -13.28
C VAL A 78 -6.68 4.22 -12.35
N VAL A 79 -5.67 4.55 -11.53
CA VAL A 79 -5.65 5.78 -10.72
C VAL A 79 -4.35 6.54 -10.96
N THR A 80 -4.16 7.67 -10.26
CA THR A 80 -2.94 8.46 -10.36
C THR A 80 -1.70 7.68 -9.95
N ILE A 81 -0.55 7.98 -10.60
CA ILE A 81 0.76 7.44 -10.22
C ILE A 81 1.34 8.11 -8.95
N ASP A 82 0.75 9.24 -8.51
CA ASP A 82 1.24 10.00 -7.36
C ASP A 82 1.20 9.15 -6.07
N PRO A 83 2.35 8.84 -5.47
CA PRO A 83 2.41 8.01 -4.28
C PRO A 83 1.75 8.67 -3.05
N PHE A 84 1.73 10.00 -2.97
CA PHE A 84 1.18 10.70 -1.81
C PHE A 84 -0.34 10.55 -1.69
N THR A 85 -1.06 10.43 -2.81
CA THR A 85 -2.50 10.11 -2.78
C THR A 85 -2.75 8.70 -2.26
N THR A 86 -1.91 7.74 -2.65
CA THR A 86 -1.98 6.36 -2.16
C THR A 86 -1.64 6.28 -0.66
N ILE A 87 -0.58 6.98 -0.23
CA ILE A 87 -0.19 7.08 1.19
C ILE A 87 -1.33 7.70 2.01
N TYR A 88 -1.90 8.81 1.54
CA TYR A 88 -3.04 9.45 2.20
C TYR A 88 -4.22 8.49 2.37
N ALA A 89 -4.62 7.79 1.31
CA ALA A 89 -5.71 6.83 1.34
C ALA A 89 -5.44 5.66 2.32
N ALA A 90 -4.20 5.16 2.38
CA ALA A 90 -3.79 4.10 3.29
C ALA A 90 -3.93 4.50 4.77
N VAL A 91 -3.47 5.71 5.12
CA VAL A 91 -3.45 6.18 6.53
C VAL A 91 -4.75 6.84 6.98
N THR A 92 -5.61 7.27 6.06
CA THR A 92 -6.86 7.99 6.40
C THR A 92 -8.12 7.23 6.04
N ARG A 93 -8.12 6.44 4.97
CA ARG A 93 -9.31 5.85 4.35
C ARG A 93 -10.29 6.93 3.85
N ARG A 94 -9.77 8.04 3.36
CA ARG A 94 -10.56 9.16 2.85
C ARG A 94 -10.34 9.36 1.36
N ASP A 95 -11.35 9.92 0.69
CA ASP A 95 -11.27 10.39 -0.69
C ASP A 95 -10.61 11.77 -0.77
N ASP A 96 -10.58 12.34 -1.98
CA ASP A 96 -9.98 13.65 -2.23
C ASP A 96 -10.72 14.80 -1.58
N ASP A 97 -12.01 14.62 -1.29
CA ASP A 97 -12.84 15.59 -0.58
C ASP A 97 -12.76 15.44 0.94
N GLY A 98 -11.96 14.48 1.43
CA GLY A 98 -11.79 14.21 2.87
C GLY A 98 -12.91 13.36 3.48
N ASN A 99 -13.84 12.82 2.68
CA ASN A 99 -14.90 11.96 3.18
C ASN A 99 -14.38 10.54 3.42
N LEU A 100 -14.88 9.87 4.45
CA LEU A 100 -14.61 8.45 4.64
C LEU A 100 -15.16 7.63 3.49
N THR A 101 -14.30 6.83 2.85
CA THR A 101 -14.63 6.08 1.64
C THR A 101 -15.32 4.75 1.90
N SER A 102 -15.35 4.28 3.15
CA SER A 102 -15.96 3.01 3.52
C SER A 102 -16.36 2.94 4.97
N THR A 103 -17.24 1.99 5.29
CA THR A 103 -17.70 1.72 6.65
C THR A 103 -16.62 1.10 7.55
N ASN A 104 -15.52 0.58 6.97
CA ASN A 104 -14.43 -0.10 7.67
C ASN A 104 -13.21 0.81 7.86
N SER A 105 -13.40 1.98 8.45
CA SER A 105 -12.33 2.94 8.74
C SER A 105 -11.23 2.41 9.67
N TRP A 106 -11.44 1.28 10.32
CA TRP A 106 -10.44 0.58 11.15
C TRP A 106 -9.34 -0.08 10.33
N GLU A 107 -9.55 -0.29 9.03
CA GLU A 107 -8.55 -0.86 8.10
C GLU A 107 -7.46 0.13 7.66
N LYS A 108 -7.34 1.26 8.35
CA LYS A 108 -6.18 2.16 8.22
C LYS A 108 -4.93 1.45 8.67
N ILE A 109 -3.83 1.69 7.97
CA ILE A 109 -2.50 1.27 8.39
C ILE A 109 -1.66 2.47 8.84
N SER A 110 -0.61 2.22 9.63
CA SER A 110 0.26 3.29 10.10
C SER A 110 1.09 3.90 8.97
N MET A 111 1.62 5.10 9.17
CA MET A 111 2.56 5.71 8.22
C MET A 111 3.79 4.81 8.02
N ALA A 112 4.33 4.26 9.09
CA ALA A 112 5.50 3.37 9.04
C ALA A 112 5.21 2.11 8.20
N ASP A 113 4.07 1.44 8.42
CA ASP A 113 3.67 0.28 7.65
C ASP A 113 3.39 0.62 6.19
N THR A 114 2.79 1.79 5.94
CA THR A 114 2.52 2.29 4.58
C THR A 114 3.82 2.49 3.80
N LEU A 115 4.80 3.19 4.38
CA LEU A 115 6.09 3.42 3.74
C LEU A 115 6.86 2.13 3.53
N LYS A 116 6.88 1.24 4.53
CA LYS A 116 7.49 -0.08 4.42
C LYS A 116 6.87 -0.91 3.30
N ALA A 117 5.54 -0.93 3.20
CA ALA A 117 4.84 -1.67 2.16
C ALA A 117 5.07 -1.08 0.75
N TYR A 118 5.22 0.26 0.66
CA TYR A 118 5.48 0.96 -0.60
C TYR A 118 6.93 0.83 -1.09
N THR A 119 7.86 0.51 -0.21
CA THR A 119 9.30 0.38 -0.51
C THR A 119 9.78 -1.06 -0.44
N SER A 120 10.14 -1.55 0.74
CA SER A 120 10.67 -2.90 0.91
C SER A 120 9.63 -4.00 0.61
N GLY A 121 8.34 -3.76 0.86
CA GLY A 121 7.26 -4.66 0.47
C GLY A 121 7.16 -4.82 -1.04
N ALA A 122 7.15 -3.71 -1.77
CA ALA A 122 7.15 -3.72 -3.23
C ALA A 122 8.43 -4.35 -3.80
N ALA A 123 9.61 -4.04 -3.23
CA ALA A 123 10.88 -4.65 -3.66
C ALA A 123 10.86 -6.18 -3.53
N ARG A 124 10.25 -6.70 -2.45
CA ARG A 124 10.09 -8.15 -2.24
C ARG A 124 9.23 -8.82 -3.32
N VAL A 125 8.17 -8.15 -3.78
CA VAL A 125 7.33 -8.67 -4.87
C VAL A 125 8.12 -8.87 -6.15
N TYR A 126 9.02 -7.93 -6.46
CA TYR A 126 9.83 -7.95 -7.68
C TYR A 126 11.15 -8.72 -7.54
N HIS A 127 11.43 -9.36 -6.40
CA HIS A 127 12.68 -10.07 -6.11
C HIS A 127 13.94 -9.17 -6.21
N VAL A 128 13.80 -7.91 -5.83
CA VAL A 128 14.90 -6.92 -5.88
C VAL A 128 15.27 -6.38 -4.50
N GLU A 129 14.77 -6.98 -3.43
CA GLU A 129 14.97 -6.53 -2.05
C GLU A 129 16.44 -6.56 -1.61
N ASP A 130 17.28 -7.35 -2.26
CA ASP A 130 18.73 -7.36 -2.01
C ASP A 130 19.42 -6.11 -2.55
N SER A 131 18.82 -5.47 -3.56
CA SER A 131 19.40 -4.31 -4.27
C SER A 131 18.67 -3.00 -4.02
N MET A 132 17.43 -2.99 -3.58
CA MET A 132 16.62 -1.78 -3.34
C MET A 132 15.52 -1.98 -2.29
N GLY A 133 14.74 -0.94 -2.03
CA GLY A 133 13.61 -0.95 -1.11
C GLY A 133 13.94 -0.53 0.32
N THR A 134 15.23 -0.41 0.69
CA THR A 134 15.67 0.10 1.99
C THR A 134 16.90 1.01 1.82
N LEU A 135 17.12 1.91 2.79
CA LEU A 135 18.29 2.80 2.83
C LEU A 135 19.44 2.11 3.59
N GLU A 136 20.09 1.14 2.92
CA GLU A 136 21.21 0.37 3.48
C GLU A 136 22.45 0.47 2.60
N PRO A 137 23.65 0.47 3.20
CA PRO A 137 24.89 0.46 2.43
C PRO A 137 24.97 -0.74 1.48
N GLY A 138 25.29 -0.49 0.23
CA GLY A 138 25.42 -1.53 -0.80
C GLY A 138 24.19 -1.70 -1.68
N LYS A 139 23.08 -1.04 -1.35
CA LYS A 139 21.88 -0.98 -2.20
C LYS A 139 21.92 0.21 -3.16
N MET A 140 21.09 0.15 -4.20
CA MET A 140 20.93 1.24 -5.16
C MET A 140 20.44 2.50 -4.43
N ALA A 141 21.05 3.62 -4.76
CA ALA A 141 20.72 4.91 -4.17
C ALA A 141 19.54 5.58 -4.93
N ASP A 142 18.40 4.90 -4.96
CA ASP A 142 17.12 5.43 -5.44
C ASP A 142 16.44 6.10 -4.24
N ILE A 143 16.62 7.42 -4.12
CA ILE A 143 16.29 8.16 -2.91
C ILE A 143 15.51 9.41 -3.28
N ILE A 144 14.45 9.69 -2.55
CA ILE A 144 13.75 10.97 -2.59
C ILE A 144 13.96 11.71 -1.26
N VAL A 145 14.13 13.03 -1.35
CA VAL A 145 14.13 13.94 -0.19
C VAL A 145 12.83 14.71 -0.20
N LEU A 146 12.10 14.64 0.88
CA LEU A 146 10.81 15.29 1.03
C LEU A 146 10.96 16.66 1.70
N GLY A 147 10.08 17.59 1.39
CA GLY A 147 10.01 18.92 1.97
C GLY A 147 9.43 18.97 3.40
N GLY A 148 9.09 17.83 3.98
CA GLY A 148 8.56 17.71 5.32
C GLY A 148 8.64 16.28 5.84
N ASP A 149 8.35 16.11 7.13
CA ASP A 149 8.31 14.81 7.80
C ASP A 149 6.91 14.21 7.71
N LEU A 150 6.74 13.10 6.99
CA LEU A 150 5.47 12.40 6.84
C LEU A 150 4.90 11.87 8.15
N PHE A 151 5.72 11.73 9.21
CA PHE A 151 5.26 11.28 10.51
C PHE A 151 4.69 12.42 11.36
N GLU A 152 5.10 13.67 11.10
CA GLU A 152 4.74 14.86 11.88
C GLU A 152 3.73 15.76 11.16
N VAL A 153 3.68 15.71 9.81
CA VAL A 153 2.81 16.54 9.00
C VAL A 153 1.33 16.21 9.26
N ASP A 154 0.45 17.23 9.18
CA ASP A 154 -0.99 16.98 9.19
C ASP A 154 -1.37 16.06 8.03
N LYS A 155 -2.25 15.10 8.29
CA LYS A 155 -2.65 14.10 7.30
C LYS A 155 -3.23 14.74 6.03
N GLU A 156 -3.93 15.84 6.15
CA GLU A 156 -4.50 16.56 5.01
C GLU A 156 -3.42 17.20 4.13
N GLU A 157 -2.21 17.42 4.66
CA GLU A 157 -1.07 17.97 3.91
C GLU A 157 -0.24 16.89 3.19
N ILE A 158 -0.45 15.61 3.48
CA ILE A 158 0.30 14.49 2.85
C ILE A 158 0.23 14.57 1.33
N ARG A 159 -0.96 14.82 0.77
CA ARG A 159 -1.17 14.92 -0.69
C ARG A 159 -0.44 16.10 -1.35
N GLY A 160 -0.14 17.10 -0.57
CA GLY A 160 0.63 18.28 -1.00
C GLY A 160 2.14 18.15 -0.79
N MET A 161 2.62 17.03 -0.28
CA MET A 161 4.03 16.80 0.01
C MET A 161 4.88 17.00 -1.25
N LYS A 162 5.95 17.77 -1.11
CA LYS A 162 6.86 18.05 -2.21
C LYS A 162 8.12 17.20 -2.13
N VAL A 163 8.58 16.74 -3.28
CA VAL A 163 9.90 16.15 -3.44
C VAL A 163 10.90 17.27 -3.72
N GLU A 164 11.83 17.52 -2.81
CA GLU A 164 12.87 18.54 -2.94
C GLU A 164 14.08 18.04 -3.73
N ALA A 165 14.36 16.74 -3.63
CA ALA A 165 15.40 16.12 -4.43
C ALA A 165 15.01 14.68 -4.77
N ASN A 166 15.43 14.24 -5.95
CA ASN A 166 15.27 12.87 -6.41
C ASN A 166 16.63 12.37 -6.94
N TYR A 167 17.04 11.21 -6.47
CA TYR A 167 18.23 10.52 -6.90
C TYR A 167 17.85 9.18 -7.52
N PHE A 168 18.43 8.88 -8.65
CA PHE A 168 18.33 7.59 -9.33
C PHE A 168 19.73 7.02 -9.52
N GLU A 169 19.96 5.83 -8.99
CA GLU A 169 21.29 5.19 -8.96
C GLU A 169 22.40 6.10 -8.39
N GLY A 170 22.03 6.97 -7.44
CA GLY A 170 22.93 7.94 -6.82
C GLY A 170 23.11 9.25 -7.59
N GLU A 171 22.60 9.37 -8.79
CA GLU A 171 22.65 10.61 -9.54
C GLU A 171 21.42 11.48 -9.26
N LYS A 172 21.64 12.75 -8.96
CA LYS A 172 20.54 13.70 -8.74
C LYS A 172 19.87 14.05 -10.07
N ILE A 173 18.58 13.69 -10.19
CA ILE A 173 17.78 13.96 -11.40
C ILE A 173 16.78 15.12 -11.22
N ARG A 174 16.62 15.63 -9.99
CA ARG A 174 15.79 16.79 -9.67
C ARG A 174 16.33 17.51 -8.44
#